data_4aceab27cc84070c5d867da8efbec078
#
_entry.id   4aceab27cc84070c5d867da8efbec078
#
_cell.length_a   1.000
_cell.length_b   1.000
_cell.length_c   1.000
_cell.angle_alpha   90.00
_cell.angle_beta   90.00
_cell.angle_gamma   90.00
#
_symmetry.space_group_name_H-M   'P 1'
#
loop_
_entity.id
_entity.type
_entity.pdbx_description
1 polymer ?
#
loop_
_entity_poly.entity_id
_entity_poly.type
_entity_poly.pdbx_seq_one_letter_code
_entity_poly.pdbx_strand_id
1 'polypeptide(L)'
;MSYIKLENITFSYSAEEEVVLKDFSLEIEQGKVVCIVGDNGCGKSTLFRILNGLSYPQKGNYFFKDKIINEKFLNNNKNSKIFHKEIGYLFQNPDTMLFNGSVYDEIAFGPRQMGLFENQVKERVEDCMNLLDIKSLAKKAPYHLSGGQKKRVAMASVIALNPEVYILDEPFEGMDNKGILWFEGFIRDMKNVGKTIIISTHKNDRLGGIIDKVVEL
;
A
#
# COMPACT_ATOMS: atom_id res chain seq x y z
N MET A 1 -3.86 -21.75 4.31
CA MET A 1 -2.55 -21.27 4.83
C MET A 1 -2.62 -19.76 4.89
N SER A 2 -2.15 -19.19 5.97
CA SER A 2 -2.12 -17.74 6.18
C SER A 2 -1.11 -17.11 5.23
N TYR A 3 -1.53 -16.10 4.43
CA TYR A 3 -0.66 -15.42 3.46
C TYR A 3 0.18 -14.33 4.12
N ILE A 4 -0.44 -13.65 5.10
CA ILE A 4 0.19 -12.67 5.99
C ILE A 4 -0.18 -13.07 7.41
N LYS A 5 0.81 -13.13 8.32
CA LYS A 5 0.57 -13.46 9.72
C LYS A 5 1.42 -12.59 10.63
N LEU A 6 0.77 -11.94 11.57
CA LEU A 6 1.39 -11.26 12.70
C LEU A 6 1.08 -12.07 13.97
N GLU A 7 2.09 -12.38 14.77
CA GLU A 7 1.96 -13.14 16.02
C GLU A 7 2.48 -12.31 17.18
N ASN A 8 1.59 -11.94 18.10
CA ASN A 8 1.90 -11.26 19.37
C ASN A 8 2.81 -10.04 19.21
N ILE A 9 2.53 -9.22 18.18
CA ILE A 9 3.31 -8.04 17.85
C ILE A 9 3.18 -6.99 18.95
N THR A 10 4.33 -6.55 19.47
CA THR A 10 4.41 -5.37 20.33
C THR A 10 5.37 -4.37 19.72
N PHE A 11 4.91 -3.12 19.58
CA PHE A 11 5.67 -2.04 18.95
C PHE A 11 5.50 -0.70 19.65
N SER A 12 6.62 0.00 19.85
CA SER A 12 6.73 1.43 20.20
C SER A 12 7.81 2.07 19.34
N TYR A 13 7.73 3.38 19.10
CA TYR A 13 8.75 4.10 18.31
C TYR A 13 10.06 4.30 19.06
N SER A 14 10.00 4.44 20.38
CA SER A 14 11.16 4.43 21.26
C SER A 14 10.86 3.67 22.56
N ALA A 15 11.90 3.35 23.34
CA ALA A 15 11.74 2.64 24.62
C ALA A 15 11.01 3.48 25.68
N GLU A 16 10.99 4.81 25.53
CA GLU A 16 10.39 5.76 26.45
C GLU A 16 8.96 6.17 26.03
N GLU A 17 8.54 5.80 24.81
CA GLU A 17 7.21 6.13 24.28
C GLU A 17 6.18 5.04 24.61
N GLU A 18 4.92 5.46 24.59
CA GLU A 18 3.79 4.55 24.78
C GLU A 18 3.77 3.45 23.73
N VAL A 19 3.37 2.25 24.14
CA VAL A 19 3.24 1.10 23.25
C VAL A 19 2.06 1.33 22.30
N VAL A 20 2.35 1.43 21.00
CA VAL A 20 1.35 1.68 19.95
C VAL A 20 0.58 0.41 19.58
N LEU A 21 1.28 -0.73 19.47
CA LEU A 21 0.65 -2.04 19.27
C LEU A 21 1.07 -2.95 20.43
N LYS A 22 0.09 -3.55 21.11
CA LYS A 22 0.34 -4.39 22.28
C LYS A 22 -0.25 -5.78 22.08
N ASP A 23 0.62 -6.77 21.97
CA ASP A 23 0.26 -8.21 21.84
C ASP A 23 -0.74 -8.46 20.68
N PHE A 24 -0.55 -7.72 19.57
CA PHE A 24 -1.46 -7.74 18.43
C PHE A 24 -1.18 -8.94 17.52
N SER A 25 -2.23 -9.67 17.17
CA SER A 25 -2.15 -10.79 16.24
C SER A 25 -3.16 -10.64 15.10
N LEU A 26 -2.74 -10.98 13.89
CA LEU A 26 -3.56 -10.85 12.68
C LEU A 26 -3.19 -11.93 11.68
N GLU A 27 -4.20 -12.59 11.11
CA GLU A 27 -4.02 -13.49 9.97
C GLU A 27 -4.87 -13.03 8.80
N ILE A 28 -4.25 -13.02 7.61
CA ILE A 28 -4.88 -12.65 6.33
C ILE A 28 -4.60 -13.75 5.32
N GLU A 29 -5.65 -14.25 4.70
CA GLU A 29 -5.57 -15.20 3.60
C GLU A 29 -5.32 -14.50 2.28
N GLN A 30 -4.74 -15.19 1.31
CA GLN A 30 -4.54 -14.68 -0.04
C GLN A 30 -5.89 -14.34 -0.71
N GLY A 31 -5.93 -13.25 -1.47
CA GLY A 31 -7.11 -12.82 -2.22
C GLY A 31 -8.21 -12.19 -1.36
N LYS A 32 -7.97 -11.96 -0.07
CA LYS A 32 -8.96 -11.35 0.83
C LYS A 32 -8.79 -9.84 0.92
N VAL A 33 -9.91 -9.15 1.14
CA VAL A 33 -9.98 -7.72 1.45
C VAL A 33 -10.21 -7.57 2.95
N VAL A 34 -9.22 -7.00 3.65
CA VAL A 34 -9.26 -6.76 5.10
C VAL A 34 -9.30 -5.27 5.37
N CYS A 35 -10.31 -4.82 6.10
CA CYS A 35 -10.45 -3.44 6.53
C CYS A 35 -9.96 -3.29 7.97
N ILE A 36 -9.01 -2.38 8.18
CA ILE A 36 -8.53 -2.00 9.51
C ILE A 36 -9.27 -0.74 9.94
N VAL A 37 -9.99 -0.83 11.05
CA VAL A 37 -10.75 0.28 11.62
C VAL A 37 -10.22 0.64 13.00
N GLY A 38 -10.51 1.84 13.47
CA GLY A 38 -10.12 2.34 14.79
C GLY A 38 -9.95 3.86 14.76
N ASP A 39 -9.84 4.47 15.93
CA ASP A 39 -9.71 5.91 16.10
C ASP A 39 -8.41 6.47 15.49
N ASN A 40 -8.36 7.79 15.34
CA ASN A 40 -7.12 8.44 14.92
C ASN A 40 -6.05 8.25 16.00
N GLY A 41 -4.85 7.81 15.56
CA GLY A 41 -3.75 7.55 16.47
C GLY A 41 -3.72 6.13 17.08
N CYS A 42 -4.72 5.26 16.85
CA CYS A 42 -4.75 3.91 17.41
C CYS A 42 -3.67 2.95 16.85
N GLY A 43 -2.88 3.36 15.85
CA GLY A 43 -1.79 2.55 15.33
C GLY A 43 -1.97 1.99 13.92
N LYS A 44 -3.02 2.35 13.16
CA LYS A 44 -3.27 1.86 11.78
C LYS A 44 -2.06 2.06 10.86
N SER A 45 -1.55 3.28 10.76
CA SER A 45 -0.38 3.57 9.92
C SER A 45 0.89 2.89 10.44
N THR A 46 1.01 2.67 11.75
CA THR A 46 2.11 1.89 12.34
C THR A 46 2.03 0.43 11.92
N LEU A 47 0.84 -0.17 12.01
CA LEU A 47 0.60 -1.53 11.50
C LEU A 47 0.98 -1.65 10.02
N PHE A 48 0.57 -0.68 9.18
CA PHE A 48 0.89 -0.68 7.75
C PHE A 48 2.37 -0.52 7.47
N ARG A 49 3.09 0.29 8.27
CA ARG A 49 4.56 0.37 8.21
C ARG A 49 5.23 -0.96 8.55
N ILE A 50 4.72 -1.69 9.54
CA ILE A 50 5.23 -3.03 9.89
C ILE A 50 4.94 -4.00 8.74
N LEU A 51 3.73 -4.03 8.21
CA LEU A 51 3.36 -4.90 7.09
C LEU A 51 4.17 -4.61 5.82
N ASN A 52 4.60 -3.37 5.62
CA ASN A 52 5.47 -2.99 4.50
C ASN A 52 6.99 -3.07 4.84
N GLY A 53 7.37 -3.59 6.01
CA GLY A 53 8.78 -3.75 6.40
C GLY A 53 9.53 -2.43 6.63
N LEU A 54 8.81 -1.33 6.88
CA LEU A 54 9.36 -0.01 7.20
C LEU A 54 9.59 0.21 8.70
N SER A 55 9.04 -0.67 9.52
CA SER A 55 9.23 -0.71 10.98
C SER A 55 9.21 -2.17 11.44
N TYR A 56 9.96 -2.46 12.50
CA TYR A 56 10.08 -3.83 13.00
C TYR A 56 9.61 -3.90 14.44
N PRO A 57 8.77 -4.90 14.80
CA PRO A 57 8.28 -5.05 16.17
C PRO A 57 9.39 -5.43 17.13
N GLN A 58 9.31 -4.99 18.40
CA GLN A 58 10.21 -5.39 19.45
C GLN A 58 9.93 -6.80 19.98
N LYS A 59 8.63 -7.25 19.88
CA LYS A 59 8.21 -8.61 20.24
C LYS A 59 7.28 -9.15 19.18
N GLY A 60 7.20 -10.48 19.12
CA GLY A 60 6.37 -11.19 18.17
C GLY A 60 7.06 -11.40 16.82
N ASN A 61 6.33 -11.97 15.87
CA ASN A 61 6.86 -12.30 14.55
C ASN A 61 5.90 -11.83 13.44
N TYR A 62 6.48 -11.37 12.33
CA TYR A 62 5.77 -11.12 11.10
C TYR A 62 6.17 -12.16 10.04
N PHE A 63 5.17 -12.84 9.47
CA PHE A 63 5.35 -13.80 8.38
C PHE A 63 4.63 -13.32 7.12
N PHE A 64 5.32 -13.41 5.99
CA PHE A 64 4.78 -13.23 4.66
C PHE A 64 5.15 -14.44 3.80
N LYS A 65 4.15 -15.17 3.30
CA LYS A 65 4.36 -16.43 2.56
C LYS A 65 5.28 -17.39 3.33
N ASP A 66 4.99 -17.63 4.60
CA ASP A 66 5.74 -18.49 5.53
C ASP A 66 7.20 -18.05 5.81
N LYS A 67 7.63 -16.88 5.31
CA LYS A 67 8.95 -16.30 5.59
C LYS A 67 8.85 -15.28 6.70
N ILE A 68 9.75 -15.36 7.67
CA ILE A 68 9.87 -14.33 8.72
C ILE A 68 10.41 -13.05 8.10
N ILE A 69 9.65 -11.97 8.25
CA ILE A 69 10.02 -10.64 7.79
C ILE A 69 10.54 -9.85 9.00
N ASN A 70 11.80 -9.51 8.96
CA ASN A 70 12.49 -8.72 9.96
C ASN A 70 13.59 -7.89 9.32
N GLU A 71 14.25 -7.04 10.10
CA GLU A 71 15.32 -6.17 9.62
C GLU A 71 16.45 -6.97 8.96
N LYS A 72 16.90 -8.09 9.56
CA LYS A 72 17.94 -8.95 9.01
C LYS A 72 17.56 -9.52 7.63
N PHE A 73 16.29 -9.92 7.44
CA PHE A 73 15.80 -10.45 6.18
C PHE A 73 15.78 -9.35 5.10
N LEU A 74 15.30 -8.14 5.43
CA LEU A 74 15.17 -7.03 4.49
C LEU A 74 16.48 -6.25 4.26
N ASN A 75 17.49 -6.35 5.13
CA ASN A 75 18.83 -5.83 4.88
C ASN A 75 19.55 -6.57 3.72
N ASN A 76 19.07 -7.73 3.32
CA ASN A 76 19.51 -8.36 2.09
C ASN A 76 18.81 -7.73 0.88
N ASN A 77 19.57 -7.06 0.01
CA ASN A 77 19.04 -6.35 -1.17
C ASN A 77 18.16 -7.22 -2.07
N LYS A 78 18.47 -8.50 -2.25
CA LYS A 78 17.67 -9.42 -3.08
C LYS A 78 16.31 -9.69 -2.43
N ASN A 79 16.30 -9.98 -1.14
CA ASN A 79 15.06 -10.23 -0.39
C ASN A 79 14.18 -8.98 -0.34
N SER A 80 14.78 -7.82 -0.06
CA SER A 80 14.11 -6.52 -0.03
C SER A 80 13.42 -6.20 -1.37
N LYS A 81 14.14 -6.35 -2.49
CA LYS A 81 13.57 -6.13 -3.83
C LYS A 81 12.40 -7.07 -4.12
N ILE A 82 12.51 -8.36 -3.78
CA ILE A 82 11.42 -9.32 -3.97
C ILE A 82 10.22 -8.96 -3.11
N PHE A 83 10.45 -8.64 -1.84
CA PHE A 83 9.40 -8.30 -0.89
C PHE A 83 8.63 -7.04 -1.32
N HIS A 84 9.33 -5.94 -1.62
CA HIS A 84 8.69 -4.68 -2.05
C HIS A 84 8.11 -4.72 -3.47
N LYS A 85 8.47 -5.72 -4.29
CA LYS A 85 7.77 -5.99 -5.53
C LYS A 85 6.38 -6.59 -5.29
N GLU A 86 6.24 -7.39 -4.23
CA GLU A 86 5.01 -8.10 -3.93
C GLU A 86 4.03 -7.31 -3.06
N ILE A 87 4.49 -6.27 -2.36
CA ILE A 87 3.67 -5.44 -1.48
C ILE A 87 3.74 -3.98 -1.95
N GLY A 88 2.62 -3.47 -2.44
CA GLY A 88 2.47 -2.06 -2.79
C GLY A 88 1.79 -1.29 -1.65
N TYR A 89 2.34 -0.14 -1.26
CA TYR A 89 1.80 0.68 -0.19
C TYR A 89 1.44 2.07 -0.68
N LEU A 90 0.17 2.42 -0.58
CA LEU A 90 -0.34 3.77 -0.78
C LEU A 90 -0.44 4.46 0.58
N PHE A 91 0.44 5.43 0.83
CA PHE A 91 0.43 6.24 2.05
C PHE A 91 -0.77 7.20 2.08
N GLN A 92 -1.24 7.54 3.28
CA GLN A 92 -2.30 8.52 3.49
C GLN A 92 -1.94 9.87 2.85
N ASN A 93 -0.73 10.39 3.10
CA ASN A 93 -0.23 11.60 2.48
C ASN A 93 0.61 11.27 1.23
N PRO A 94 0.13 11.58 0.01
CA PRO A 94 0.86 11.32 -1.23
C PRO A 94 2.18 12.12 -1.35
N ASP A 95 2.32 13.26 -0.67
CA ASP A 95 3.54 14.07 -0.71
C ASP A 95 4.77 13.33 -0.16
N THR A 96 4.56 12.33 0.70
CA THR A 96 5.64 11.50 1.23
C THR A 96 6.14 10.43 0.25
N MET A 97 5.41 10.21 -0.86
CA MET A 97 5.72 9.22 -1.87
C MET A 97 6.35 9.83 -3.13
N LEU A 98 5.97 11.06 -3.47
CA LEU A 98 6.25 11.67 -4.77
C LEU A 98 7.54 12.51 -4.70
N PHE A 99 8.59 12.08 -5.38
CA PHE A 99 9.92 12.69 -5.30
C PHE A 99 10.62 12.91 -6.66
N ASN A 100 10.05 12.37 -7.76
CA ASN A 100 10.63 12.51 -9.09
C ASN A 100 10.28 13.85 -9.75
N GLY A 101 11.04 14.23 -10.79
CA GLY A 101 10.87 15.50 -11.51
C GLY A 101 9.65 15.57 -12.43
N SER A 102 9.05 14.41 -12.79
CA SER A 102 7.85 14.33 -13.60
C SER A 102 6.92 13.20 -13.16
N VAL A 103 5.63 13.32 -13.48
CA VAL A 103 4.63 12.24 -13.27
C VAL A 103 5.03 10.97 -14.00
N TYR A 104 5.56 11.09 -15.22
CA TYR A 104 6.04 9.94 -15.97
C TYR A 104 7.14 9.19 -15.22
N ASP A 105 8.17 9.92 -14.76
CA ASP A 105 9.29 9.31 -14.04
C ASP A 105 8.88 8.76 -12.68
N GLU A 106 7.91 9.37 -12.02
CA GLU A 106 7.34 8.88 -10.77
C GLU A 106 6.73 7.48 -10.94
N ILE A 107 5.91 7.30 -11.97
CA ILE A 107 5.27 6.01 -12.26
C ILE A 107 6.29 5.00 -12.81
N ALA A 108 7.28 5.46 -13.59
CA ALA A 108 8.32 4.63 -14.20
C ALA A 108 9.35 4.12 -13.19
N PHE A 109 9.50 4.81 -12.04
CA PHE A 109 10.55 4.51 -11.07
C PHE A 109 10.51 3.06 -10.58
N GLY A 110 9.35 2.60 -10.10
CA GLY A 110 9.19 1.24 -9.60
C GLY A 110 9.51 0.18 -10.66
N PRO A 111 8.86 0.19 -11.84
CA PRO A 111 9.16 -0.72 -12.95
C PRO A 111 10.63 -0.76 -13.36
N ARG A 112 11.33 0.40 -13.40
CA ARG A 112 12.78 0.46 -13.67
C ARG A 112 13.59 -0.22 -12.57
N GLN A 113 13.26 0.01 -11.28
CA GLN A 113 13.92 -0.66 -10.16
C GLN A 113 13.70 -2.18 -10.16
N MET A 114 12.60 -2.65 -10.75
CA MET A 114 12.33 -4.06 -10.96
C MET A 114 13.12 -4.66 -12.13
N GLY A 115 13.84 -3.85 -12.90
CA GLY A 115 14.66 -4.29 -14.03
C GLY A 115 13.87 -4.55 -15.31
N LEU A 116 12.71 -3.94 -15.50
CA LEU A 116 11.96 -4.00 -16.76
C LEU A 116 12.71 -3.23 -17.86
N PHE A 117 12.61 -3.72 -19.10
CA PHE A 117 13.12 -2.99 -20.27
C PHE A 117 12.31 -1.72 -20.52
N GLU A 118 12.94 -0.68 -21.05
CA GLU A 118 12.29 0.64 -21.24
C GLU A 118 11.02 0.61 -22.09
N ASN A 119 10.91 -0.30 -23.04
CA ASN A 119 9.66 -0.50 -23.80
C ASN A 119 8.52 -1.01 -22.90
N GLN A 120 8.81 -1.96 -21.99
CA GLN A 120 7.83 -2.47 -21.02
C GLN A 120 7.48 -1.42 -19.96
N VAL A 121 8.48 -0.63 -19.52
CA VAL A 121 8.26 0.51 -18.62
C VAL A 121 7.30 1.49 -19.26
N LYS A 122 7.56 1.90 -20.50
CA LYS A 122 6.72 2.85 -21.25
C LYS A 122 5.28 2.36 -21.36
N GLU A 123 5.07 1.13 -21.80
CA GLU A 123 3.74 0.52 -21.94
C GLU A 123 3.00 0.55 -20.60
N ARG A 124 3.63 0.08 -19.51
CA ARG A 124 3.04 0.04 -18.17
C ARG A 124 2.70 1.41 -17.62
N VAL A 125 3.58 2.41 -17.83
CA VAL A 125 3.34 3.79 -17.43
C VAL A 125 2.15 4.38 -18.20
N GLU A 126 2.09 4.17 -19.52
CA GLU A 126 0.98 4.63 -20.36
C GLU A 126 -0.35 4.02 -19.93
N ASP A 127 -0.38 2.71 -19.64
CA ASP A 127 -1.55 2.01 -19.12
C ASP A 127 -2.02 2.59 -17.78
N CYS A 128 -1.12 2.78 -16.82
CA CYS A 128 -1.45 3.36 -15.54
C CYS A 128 -1.95 4.81 -15.67
N MET A 129 -1.34 5.62 -16.54
CA MET A 129 -1.77 6.99 -16.79
C MET A 129 -3.16 7.06 -17.45
N ASN A 130 -3.46 6.15 -18.35
CA ASN A 130 -4.78 6.05 -18.98
C ASN A 130 -5.84 5.58 -17.97
N LEU A 131 -5.53 4.55 -17.18
CA LEU A 131 -6.41 3.99 -16.15
C LEU A 131 -6.86 5.06 -15.12
N LEU A 132 -5.95 5.97 -14.77
CA LEU A 132 -6.19 7.00 -13.74
C LEU A 132 -6.53 8.39 -14.31
N ASP A 133 -6.66 8.51 -15.65
CA ASP A 133 -6.97 9.77 -16.35
C ASP A 133 -5.97 10.91 -15.98
N ILE A 134 -4.66 10.58 -16.01
CA ILE A 134 -3.56 11.51 -15.70
C ILE A 134 -2.55 11.70 -16.81
N LYS A 135 -2.84 11.20 -18.03
CA LYS A 135 -1.94 11.30 -19.18
C LYS A 135 -1.54 12.75 -19.53
N SER A 136 -2.46 13.70 -19.37
CA SER A 136 -2.20 15.12 -19.57
C SER A 136 -1.19 15.72 -18.56
N LEU A 137 -0.93 15.01 -17.46
CA LEU A 137 -0.02 15.42 -16.41
C LEU A 137 1.40 14.86 -16.57
N ALA A 138 1.65 13.98 -17.55
CA ALA A 138 2.87 13.18 -17.67
C ALA A 138 4.18 13.97 -17.50
N LYS A 139 4.24 15.19 -18.06
CA LYS A 139 5.43 16.07 -18.01
C LYS A 139 5.45 17.04 -16.82
N LYS A 140 4.39 17.09 -16.03
CA LYS A 140 4.32 17.98 -14.86
C LYS A 140 5.11 17.39 -13.69
N ALA A 141 5.73 18.26 -12.91
CA ALA A 141 6.33 17.87 -11.66
C ALA A 141 5.23 17.63 -10.59
N PRO A 142 5.34 16.57 -9.79
CA PRO A 142 4.30 16.21 -8.78
C PRO A 142 3.94 17.35 -7.82
N TYR A 143 4.90 18.19 -7.43
CA TYR A 143 4.66 19.30 -6.51
C TYR A 143 3.77 20.42 -7.09
N HIS A 144 3.54 20.45 -8.41
CA HIS A 144 2.61 21.38 -9.06
C HIS A 144 1.18 20.84 -9.18
N LEU A 145 0.91 19.63 -8.66
CA LEU A 145 -0.38 18.98 -8.77
C LEU A 145 -1.30 19.33 -7.60
N SER A 146 -2.62 19.30 -7.83
CA SER A 146 -3.59 19.32 -6.74
C SER A 146 -3.53 18.02 -5.90
N GLY A 147 -4.04 18.04 -4.65
CA GLY A 147 -4.02 16.88 -3.77
C GLY A 147 -4.65 15.62 -4.40
N GLY A 148 -5.80 15.78 -5.08
CA GLY A 148 -6.44 14.66 -5.79
C GLY A 148 -5.60 14.14 -6.96
N GLN A 149 -4.92 15.03 -7.71
CA GLN A 149 -4.00 14.62 -8.79
C GLN A 149 -2.78 13.89 -8.22
N LYS A 150 -2.17 14.39 -7.13
CA LYS A 150 -1.07 13.71 -6.43
C LYS A 150 -1.47 12.30 -5.99
N LYS A 151 -2.67 12.15 -5.45
CA LYS A 151 -3.18 10.83 -4.99
C LYS A 151 -3.35 9.86 -6.16
N ARG A 152 -3.84 10.33 -7.31
CA ARG A 152 -3.91 9.50 -8.54
C ARG A 152 -2.52 9.11 -9.04
N VAL A 153 -1.55 10.02 -9.01
CA VAL A 153 -0.15 9.71 -9.38
C VAL A 153 0.47 8.69 -8.43
N ALA A 154 0.33 8.89 -7.12
CA ALA A 154 0.81 7.93 -6.12
C ALA A 154 0.18 6.53 -6.32
N MET A 155 -1.13 6.48 -6.59
CA MET A 155 -1.81 5.23 -6.92
C MET A 155 -1.29 4.60 -8.21
N ALA A 156 -1.03 5.40 -9.27
CA ALA A 156 -0.43 4.92 -10.52
C ALA A 156 0.94 4.27 -10.27
N SER A 157 1.77 4.87 -9.41
CA SER A 157 3.09 4.34 -9.06
C SER A 157 2.99 2.99 -8.32
N VAL A 158 1.98 2.82 -7.46
CA VAL A 158 1.71 1.54 -6.79
C VAL A 158 1.19 0.49 -7.78
N ILE A 159 0.23 0.84 -8.63
CA ILE A 159 -0.34 -0.08 -9.63
C ILE A 159 0.73 -0.52 -10.64
N ALA A 160 1.65 0.36 -11.03
CA ALA A 160 2.71 0.05 -11.97
C ALA A 160 3.65 -1.08 -11.50
N LEU A 161 3.75 -1.32 -10.20
CA LEU A 161 4.46 -2.47 -9.63
C LEU A 161 3.71 -3.80 -9.83
N ASN A 162 2.37 -3.74 -10.03
CA ASN A 162 1.48 -4.90 -10.07
C ASN A 162 1.68 -5.85 -8.87
N PRO A 163 1.61 -5.35 -7.64
CA PRO A 163 1.90 -6.15 -6.45
C PRO A 163 0.85 -7.23 -6.21
N GLU A 164 1.19 -8.23 -5.39
CA GLU A 164 0.24 -9.25 -4.93
C GLU A 164 -0.61 -8.77 -3.75
N VAL A 165 -0.07 -7.83 -2.96
CA VAL A 165 -0.73 -7.22 -1.81
C VAL A 165 -0.77 -5.71 -1.99
N TYR A 166 -1.95 -5.13 -1.83
CA TYR A 166 -2.15 -3.68 -1.76
C TYR A 166 -2.40 -3.29 -0.32
N ILE A 167 -1.58 -2.42 0.24
CA ILE A 167 -1.80 -1.74 1.53
C ILE A 167 -2.24 -0.32 1.20
N LEU A 168 -3.43 0.08 1.65
CA LEU A 168 -4.09 1.33 1.26
C LEU A 168 -4.46 2.12 2.52
N ASP A 169 -3.68 3.16 2.84
CA ASP A 169 -3.90 3.97 4.04
C ASP A 169 -4.79 5.17 3.72
N GLU A 170 -6.03 5.15 4.23
CA GLU A 170 -7.07 6.17 4.01
C GLU A 170 -7.17 6.63 2.53
N PRO A 171 -7.38 5.69 1.59
CA PRO A 171 -7.30 6.02 0.16
C PRO A 171 -8.39 6.99 -0.30
N PHE A 172 -9.54 7.04 0.38
CA PHE A 172 -10.67 7.90 0.01
C PHE A 172 -10.54 9.35 0.51
N GLU A 173 -9.58 9.63 1.39
CA GLU A 173 -9.38 10.97 1.93
C GLU A 173 -8.98 11.95 0.82
N GLY A 174 -9.66 13.11 0.76
CA GLY A 174 -9.40 14.16 -0.24
C GLY A 174 -9.85 13.83 -1.68
N MET A 175 -10.55 12.72 -1.90
CA MET A 175 -11.12 12.38 -3.20
C MET A 175 -12.54 12.94 -3.38
N ASP A 176 -12.86 13.35 -4.59
CA ASP A 176 -14.23 13.64 -5.02
C ASP A 176 -15.05 12.35 -5.21
N ASN A 177 -16.36 12.47 -5.36
CA ASN A 177 -17.25 11.31 -5.52
C ASN A 177 -16.86 10.43 -6.73
N LYS A 178 -16.41 11.03 -7.84
CA LYS A 178 -15.98 10.29 -9.04
C LYS A 178 -14.72 9.46 -8.74
N GLY A 179 -13.77 10.06 -8.03
CA GLY A 179 -12.55 9.37 -7.59
C GLY A 179 -12.85 8.21 -6.62
N ILE A 180 -13.78 8.42 -5.69
CA ILE A 180 -14.20 7.36 -4.76
C ILE A 180 -14.82 6.18 -5.49
N LEU A 181 -15.80 6.43 -6.39
CA LEU A 181 -16.45 5.37 -7.18
C LEU A 181 -15.44 4.59 -8.04
N TRP A 182 -14.49 5.30 -8.66
CA TRP A 182 -13.41 4.65 -9.40
C TRP A 182 -12.59 3.73 -8.49
N PHE A 183 -12.23 4.20 -7.28
CA PHE A 183 -11.40 3.45 -6.35
C PHE A 183 -12.13 2.22 -5.78
N GLU A 184 -13.44 2.33 -5.51
CA GLU A 184 -14.30 1.18 -5.14
C GLU A 184 -14.31 0.12 -6.24
N GLY A 185 -14.42 0.55 -7.51
CA GLY A 185 -14.32 -0.32 -8.68
C GLY A 185 -12.96 -1.01 -8.74
N PHE A 186 -11.87 -0.25 -8.58
CA PHE A 186 -10.51 -0.79 -8.55
C PHE A 186 -10.32 -1.86 -7.47
N ILE A 187 -10.78 -1.63 -6.24
CA ILE A 187 -10.67 -2.61 -5.14
C ILE A 187 -11.42 -3.90 -5.52
N ARG A 188 -12.62 -3.78 -6.09
CA ARG A 188 -13.42 -4.92 -6.54
C ARG A 188 -12.71 -5.72 -7.64
N ASP A 189 -12.15 -5.04 -8.63
CA ASP A 189 -11.44 -5.67 -9.75
C ASP A 189 -10.18 -6.39 -9.25
N MET A 190 -9.42 -5.77 -8.36
CA MET A 190 -8.22 -6.38 -7.77
C MET A 190 -8.58 -7.61 -6.93
N LYS A 191 -9.67 -7.56 -6.15
CA LYS A 191 -10.19 -8.73 -5.45
C LYS A 191 -10.56 -9.86 -6.42
N ASN A 192 -11.27 -9.54 -7.50
CA ASN A 192 -11.71 -10.53 -8.50
C ASN A 192 -10.54 -11.23 -9.20
N VAL A 193 -9.40 -10.56 -9.38
CA VAL A 193 -8.18 -11.18 -9.93
C VAL A 193 -7.29 -11.80 -8.84
N GLY A 194 -7.79 -11.95 -7.62
CA GLY A 194 -7.13 -12.67 -6.53
C GLY A 194 -6.06 -11.89 -5.77
N LYS A 195 -5.99 -10.56 -5.91
CA LYS A 195 -5.08 -9.72 -5.12
C LYS A 195 -5.57 -9.59 -3.68
N THR A 196 -4.63 -9.54 -2.76
CA THR A 196 -4.91 -9.29 -1.34
C THR A 196 -4.91 -7.79 -1.07
N ILE A 197 -5.89 -7.29 -0.33
CA ILE A 197 -6.03 -5.86 -0.05
C ILE A 197 -6.18 -5.64 1.44
N ILE A 198 -5.36 -4.76 1.99
CA ILE A 198 -5.44 -4.30 3.38
C ILE A 198 -5.68 -2.80 3.32
N ILE A 199 -6.81 -2.36 3.85
CA ILE A 199 -7.24 -0.97 3.72
C ILE A 199 -7.61 -0.40 5.09
N SER A 200 -7.18 0.84 5.39
CA SER A 200 -7.78 1.63 6.45
C SER A 200 -8.79 2.61 5.87
N THR A 201 -9.93 2.74 6.49
CA THR A 201 -10.90 3.76 6.10
C THR A 201 -11.94 3.99 7.19
N HIS A 202 -12.35 5.25 7.37
CA HIS A 202 -13.52 5.63 8.15
C HIS A 202 -14.84 5.47 7.35
N LYS A 203 -14.76 5.10 6.06
CA LYS A 203 -15.90 4.96 5.14
C LYS A 203 -16.12 3.49 4.74
N ASN A 204 -16.00 2.57 5.71
CA ASN A 204 -16.16 1.13 5.49
C ASN A 204 -17.52 0.73 4.90
N ASP A 205 -18.59 1.49 5.18
CA ASP A 205 -19.96 1.25 4.65
C ASP A 205 -19.98 1.26 3.11
N ARG A 206 -19.09 2.03 2.45
CA ARG A 206 -18.99 2.11 0.99
C ARG A 206 -18.40 0.86 0.37
N LEU A 207 -17.60 0.10 1.10
CA LEU A 207 -17.00 -1.17 0.66
C LEU A 207 -17.87 -2.38 1.03
N GLY A 208 -19.13 -2.15 1.42
CA GLY A 208 -20.07 -3.22 1.75
C GLY A 208 -20.12 -4.29 0.65
N GLY A 209 -20.01 -5.57 1.04
CA GLY A 209 -19.95 -6.72 0.12
C GLY A 209 -18.60 -6.95 -0.57
N ILE A 210 -17.61 -6.05 -0.42
CA ILE A 210 -16.24 -6.24 -0.93
C ILE A 210 -15.31 -6.72 0.20
N ILE A 211 -15.50 -6.20 1.41
CA ILE A 211 -14.70 -6.53 2.60
C ILE A 211 -15.00 -7.96 3.05
N ASP A 212 -13.96 -8.77 3.24
CA ASP A 212 -14.07 -10.14 3.78
C ASP A 212 -13.91 -10.15 5.30
N LYS A 213 -13.13 -9.23 5.86
CA LYS A 213 -12.85 -9.16 7.31
C LYS A 213 -12.64 -7.72 7.75
N VAL A 214 -13.22 -7.37 8.89
CA VAL A 214 -12.95 -6.10 9.59
C VAL A 214 -12.13 -6.42 10.83
N VAL A 215 -11.10 -5.63 11.08
CA VAL A 215 -10.20 -5.74 12.24
C VAL A 215 -10.17 -4.39 12.93
N GLU A 216 -10.48 -4.35 14.20
CA GLU A 216 -10.46 -3.16 15.04
C GLU A 216 -9.11 -3.11 15.81
N LEU A 217 -8.51 -1.89 15.82
CA LEU A 217 -7.27 -1.58 16.54
C LEU A 217 -7.56 -0.69 17.73
#